data_a03666a127ac5a0bb013f48eea641a3f
#
_entry.id   a03666a127ac5a0bb013f48eea641a3f
#
_cell.length_a   1.000
_cell.length_b   1.000
_cell.length_c   1.000
_cell.angle_alpha   90.00
_cell.angle_beta   90.00
_cell.angle_gamma   90.00
#
_symmetry.space_group_name_H-M   'P 1'
#
loop_
_entity.id
_entity.type
_entity.pdbx_description
1 polymer ?
#
loop_
_entity_poly.entity_id
_entity_poly.type
_entity_poly.pdbx_seq_one_letter_code
_entity_poly.pdbx_strand_id
1 'polypeptide(L)'
;MKIRTIALSAAVVLALGTGTAAAGPTWSPRPQEVKPFLPEGAANPAIADGVALGKQVATYTASGLGPAAGNPAAPADSPERYVDLPGAVLPPGVTLTEAQALNVLKRVKANLTAAGLGLADVVSMRAYLEKPPGAESADFAGWNRAYRQFFANTDLATGRPVPVPLGTAAPAPPMEVNPARPARVTIEIANLPVAGWLVEVEVVAAYRH
;
A
#
# COMPACT_ATOMS: atom_id res chain seq x y z
N MET A 1 -5.64 86.18 8.21
CA MET A 1 -4.78 85.23 7.50
C MET A 1 -5.58 83.94 7.46
N LYS A 2 -6.19 83.58 6.29
CA LYS A 2 -7.09 82.39 6.12
C LYS A 2 -6.29 81.27 5.50
N ILE A 3 -6.09 80.22 6.24
CA ILE A 3 -5.44 78.97 5.79
C ILE A 3 -6.49 78.13 5.04
N ARG A 4 -6.25 77.90 3.75
CA ARG A 4 -7.08 76.97 2.94
C ARG A 4 -6.49 75.62 3.02
N THR A 5 -7.26 74.73 3.57
CA THR A 5 -6.96 73.24 3.61
C THR A 5 -7.33 72.66 2.25
N ILE A 6 -6.36 72.10 1.53
CA ILE A 6 -6.55 71.36 0.29
C ILE A 6 -6.69 69.89 0.67
N ALA A 7 -7.88 69.34 0.48
CA ALA A 7 -8.11 67.91 0.61
C ALA A 7 -7.68 67.19 -0.68
N LEU A 8 -6.67 66.34 -0.59
CA LEU A 8 -6.22 65.47 -1.69
C LEU A 8 -7.01 64.13 -1.60
N SER A 9 -7.96 63.95 -2.51
CA SER A 9 -8.67 62.65 -2.63
C SER A 9 -7.83 61.71 -3.47
N ALA A 10 -7.26 60.71 -2.85
CA ALA A 10 -6.60 59.59 -3.55
C ALA A 10 -7.66 58.58 -3.99
N ALA A 11 -7.91 58.47 -5.29
CA ALA A 11 -8.73 57.40 -5.85
C ALA A 11 -7.89 56.13 -5.97
N VAL A 12 -8.23 55.13 -5.16
CA VAL A 12 -7.67 53.76 -5.27
C VAL A 12 -8.42 53.06 -6.39
N VAL A 13 -7.79 52.85 -7.52
CA VAL A 13 -8.30 51.99 -8.60
C VAL A 13 -7.97 50.56 -8.25
N LEU A 14 -8.96 49.79 -7.78
CA LEU A 14 -8.87 48.33 -7.65
C LEU A 14 -8.95 47.72 -9.05
N ALA A 15 -7.81 47.33 -9.63
CA ALA A 15 -7.78 46.47 -10.80
C ALA A 15 -8.18 45.05 -10.40
N LEU A 16 -9.45 44.69 -10.65
CA LEU A 16 -9.92 43.30 -10.60
C LEU A 16 -9.26 42.55 -11.78
N GLY A 17 -8.11 41.95 -11.51
CA GLY A 17 -7.49 41.01 -12.43
C GLY A 17 -8.40 39.77 -12.52
N THR A 18 -9.12 39.60 -13.62
CA THR A 18 -9.78 38.33 -13.98
C THR A 18 -8.67 37.34 -14.35
N GLY A 19 -8.09 36.68 -13.32
CA GLY A 19 -7.24 35.54 -13.53
C GLY A 19 -8.08 34.43 -14.13
N THR A 20 -7.96 34.19 -15.43
CA THR A 20 -8.43 32.93 -16.03
C THR A 20 -7.60 31.84 -15.40
N ALA A 21 -8.19 31.09 -14.43
CA ALA A 21 -7.61 29.87 -13.97
C ALA A 21 -7.45 28.97 -15.20
N ALA A 22 -6.21 28.69 -15.59
CA ALA A 22 -5.93 27.71 -16.63
C ALA A 22 -6.59 26.40 -16.16
N ALA A 23 -7.63 25.95 -16.89
CA ALA A 23 -8.23 24.65 -16.64
C ALA A 23 -7.12 23.62 -16.82
N GLY A 24 -6.71 22.97 -15.71
CA GLY A 24 -5.76 21.84 -15.78
C GLY A 24 -6.31 20.76 -16.71
N PRO A 25 -5.49 19.81 -17.13
CA PRO A 25 -5.93 18.77 -18.04
C PRO A 25 -7.19 18.08 -17.48
N THR A 26 -8.29 18.14 -18.22
CA THR A 26 -9.62 17.62 -17.85
C THR A 26 -9.71 16.11 -18.05
N TRP A 27 -8.63 15.36 -17.68
CA TRP A 27 -8.68 13.92 -17.75
C TRP A 27 -9.57 13.36 -16.61
N SER A 28 -10.47 12.43 -16.96
CA SER A 28 -11.23 11.65 -16.00
C SER A 28 -11.28 10.19 -16.47
N PRO A 29 -11.34 9.22 -15.55
CA PRO A 29 -11.44 7.82 -15.93
C PRO A 29 -12.77 7.55 -16.64
N ARG A 30 -12.76 6.63 -17.61
CA ARG A 30 -13.98 6.09 -18.18
C ARG A 30 -14.83 5.44 -17.10
N PRO A 31 -16.15 5.28 -17.29
CA PRO A 31 -17.05 4.83 -16.20
C PRO A 31 -16.64 3.54 -15.50
N GLN A 32 -16.08 2.56 -16.21
CA GLN A 32 -15.63 1.27 -15.67
C GLN A 32 -14.10 1.13 -15.62
N GLU A 33 -13.36 2.22 -15.83
CA GLU A 33 -11.90 2.17 -15.86
C GLU A 33 -11.29 2.06 -14.48
N VAL A 34 -10.30 1.18 -14.34
CA VAL A 34 -9.37 1.11 -13.22
C VAL A 34 -7.99 1.40 -13.78
N LYS A 35 -7.43 2.58 -13.46
CA LYS A 35 -6.17 3.04 -14.04
C LYS A 35 -5.15 3.36 -12.95
N PRO A 36 -4.09 2.55 -12.83
CA PRO A 36 -2.93 2.92 -12.01
C PRO A 36 -2.13 4.03 -12.69
N PHE A 37 -1.65 4.98 -11.91
CA PHE A 37 -0.64 5.97 -12.28
C PHE A 37 0.68 5.51 -11.66
N LEU A 38 1.64 5.22 -12.52
CA LEU A 38 2.94 4.71 -12.09
C LEU A 38 3.95 5.85 -12.02
N PRO A 39 4.93 5.79 -11.10
CA PRO A 39 6.01 6.77 -11.02
C PRO A 39 6.72 6.95 -12.36
N GLU A 40 6.87 8.20 -12.79
CA GLU A 40 7.53 8.54 -14.06
C GLU A 40 8.98 8.04 -14.08
N GLY A 41 9.41 7.47 -15.19
CA GLY A 41 10.76 6.97 -15.38
C GLY A 41 11.07 5.65 -14.67
N ALA A 42 10.19 5.10 -13.85
CA ALA A 42 10.39 3.82 -13.20
C ALA A 42 9.93 2.67 -14.11
N ALA A 43 10.87 1.81 -14.56
CA ALA A 43 10.55 0.67 -15.42
C ALA A 43 9.64 -0.36 -14.73
N ASN A 44 9.91 -0.66 -13.45
CA ASN A 44 9.17 -1.66 -12.66
C ASN A 44 8.95 -1.18 -11.22
N PRO A 45 8.10 -0.13 -11.00
CA PRO A 45 7.85 0.36 -9.64
C PRO A 45 7.13 -0.70 -8.81
N ALA A 46 7.36 -0.69 -7.50
CA ALA A 46 6.70 -1.62 -6.57
C ALA A 46 5.26 -1.20 -6.22
N ILE A 47 4.95 0.09 -6.37
CA ILE A 47 3.65 0.71 -6.04
C ILE A 47 3.27 1.72 -7.12
N ALA A 48 2.00 2.06 -7.22
CA ALA A 48 1.54 3.20 -7.99
C ALA A 48 1.57 4.49 -7.14
N ASP A 49 1.70 5.65 -7.80
CA ASP A 49 1.47 6.96 -7.19
C ASP A 49 0.00 7.15 -6.82
N GLY A 50 -0.89 6.53 -7.57
CA GLY A 50 -2.32 6.53 -7.33
C GLY A 50 -3.04 5.58 -8.26
N VAL A 51 -4.31 5.29 -7.94
CA VAL A 51 -5.20 4.51 -8.81
C VAL A 51 -6.51 5.30 -8.96
N ALA A 52 -6.86 5.62 -10.19
CA ALA A 52 -8.16 6.22 -10.50
C ALA A 52 -9.21 5.16 -10.81
N LEU A 53 -10.39 5.37 -10.25
CA LEU A 53 -11.56 4.51 -10.48
C LEU A 53 -12.64 5.29 -11.21
N GLY A 54 -13.20 4.70 -12.26
CA GLY A 54 -14.37 5.22 -12.95
C GLY A 54 -15.62 5.16 -12.05
N LYS A 55 -16.58 6.02 -12.31
CA LYS A 55 -17.79 6.19 -11.49
C LYS A 55 -18.69 4.96 -11.36
N GLN A 56 -18.52 3.94 -12.20
CA GLN A 56 -19.29 2.69 -12.19
C GLN A 56 -18.48 1.50 -11.68
N VAL A 57 -17.26 1.70 -11.20
CA VAL A 57 -16.44 0.64 -10.61
C VAL A 57 -16.92 0.38 -9.18
N ALA A 58 -17.48 -0.81 -8.95
CA ALA A 58 -17.78 -1.27 -7.61
C ALA A 58 -16.49 -1.68 -6.90
N THR A 59 -16.41 -1.42 -5.58
CA THR A 59 -15.24 -1.76 -4.77
C THR A 59 -15.62 -2.62 -3.59
N TYR A 60 -14.69 -3.45 -3.17
CA TYR A 60 -14.67 -4.18 -1.91
C TYR A 60 -13.63 -3.57 -0.99
N THR A 61 -13.99 -3.29 0.24
CA THR A 61 -13.08 -2.80 1.28
C THR A 61 -12.95 -3.89 2.34
N ALA A 62 -11.77 -4.47 2.46
CA ALA A 62 -11.48 -5.41 3.54
C ALA A 62 -11.23 -4.64 4.85
N SER A 63 -11.64 -5.23 5.97
CA SER A 63 -11.17 -4.79 7.29
C SER A 63 -9.67 -5.04 7.44
N GLY A 64 -9.05 -4.46 8.48
CA GLY A 64 -7.69 -4.80 8.88
C GLY A 64 -7.58 -6.31 9.17
N LEU A 65 -6.64 -6.96 8.52
CA LEU A 65 -6.31 -8.37 8.71
C LEU A 65 -4.92 -8.48 9.32
N GLY A 66 -4.82 -9.12 10.47
CA GLY A 66 -3.55 -9.54 11.05
C GLY A 66 -3.20 -10.99 10.68
N PRO A 67 -2.02 -11.49 11.05
CA PRO A 67 -1.62 -12.87 10.80
C PRO A 67 -2.44 -13.85 11.63
N ALA A 68 -2.67 -15.05 11.09
CA ALA A 68 -3.28 -16.16 11.83
C ALA A 68 -2.25 -16.83 12.75
N ALA A 69 -2.71 -17.45 13.84
CA ALA A 69 -1.85 -18.26 14.69
C ALA A 69 -1.38 -19.52 13.93
N GLY A 70 -0.14 -19.49 13.47
CA GLY A 70 0.48 -20.58 12.69
C GLY A 70 1.39 -21.50 13.52
N ASN A 71 1.88 -21.03 14.67
CA ASN A 71 2.78 -21.76 15.57
C ASN A 71 2.12 -22.00 16.95
N PRO A 72 1.37 -23.07 17.16
CA PRO A 72 0.69 -23.32 18.43
C PRO A 72 1.64 -23.62 19.59
N ALA A 73 2.91 -23.91 19.33
CA ALA A 73 3.91 -24.19 20.36
C ALA A 73 4.49 -22.91 21.00
N ALA A 74 4.40 -21.76 20.29
CA ALA A 74 4.85 -20.49 20.82
C ALA A 74 3.83 -19.88 21.81
N PRO A 75 4.27 -19.03 22.77
CA PRO A 75 3.37 -18.28 23.65
C PRO A 75 2.30 -17.50 22.86
N ALA A 76 1.10 -17.39 23.42
CA ALA A 76 -0.05 -16.82 22.73
C ALA A 76 0.14 -15.33 22.36
N ASP A 77 0.91 -14.60 23.13
CA ASP A 77 1.20 -13.18 23.04
C ASP A 77 2.56 -12.85 22.40
N SER A 78 3.26 -13.89 21.90
CA SER A 78 4.56 -13.70 21.27
C SER A 78 4.45 -13.57 19.74
N PRO A 79 5.35 -12.82 19.08
CA PRO A 79 5.37 -12.71 17.61
C PRO A 79 5.56 -14.06 16.90
N GLU A 80 6.27 -15.00 17.50
CA GLU A 80 6.52 -16.35 16.95
C GLU A 80 5.23 -17.15 16.81
N ARG A 81 4.19 -16.85 17.61
CA ARG A 81 2.86 -17.47 17.53
C ARG A 81 2.25 -17.36 16.14
N TYR A 82 2.57 -16.28 15.43
CA TYR A 82 1.97 -15.91 14.16
C TYR A 82 2.85 -16.22 12.95
N VAL A 83 3.88 -17.05 13.15
CA VAL A 83 4.71 -17.59 12.06
C VAL A 83 3.99 -18.79 11.43
N ASP A 84 3.60 -18.66 10.14
CA ASP A 84 2.97 -19.72 9.33
C ASP A 84 3.94 -20.17 8.22
N LEU A 85 5.01 -20.83 8.67
CA LEU A 85 6.04 -21.44 7.83
C LEU A 85 6.23 -22.90 8.24
N PRO A 86 6.76 -23.78 7.36
CA PRO A 86 6.98 -25.18 7.67
C PRO A 86 7.80 -25.35 8.95
N GLY A 87 7.24 -26.11 9.91
CA GLY A 87 7.85 -26.33 11.22
C GLY A 87 7.99 -25.07 12.08
N ALA A 88 7.36 -23.96 11.72
CA ALA A 88 7.50 -22.64 12.35
C ALA A 88 8.96 -22.15 12.40
N VAL A 89 9.80 -22.62 11.47
CA VAL A 89 11.22 -22.24 11.36
C VAL A 89 11.36 -21.10 10.37
N LEU A 90 12.05 -20.03 10.78
CA LEU A 90 12.37 -18.91 9.90
C LEU A 90 13.54 -19.31 8.97
N PRO A 91 13.37 -19.21 7.63
CA PRO A 91 14.48 -19.36 6.70
C PRO A 91 15.58 -18.31 6.95
N PRO A 92 16.82 -18.54 6.47
CA PRO A 92 17.91 -17.61 6.68
C PRO A 92 17.56 -16.16 6.30
N GLY A 93 17.72 -15.25 7.27
CA GLY A 93 17.45 -13.81 7.10
C GLY A 93 15.99 -13.40 7.01
N VAL A 94 15.04 -14.33 7.10
CA VAL A 94 13.62 -14.01 7.25
C VAL A 94 13.38 -13.52 8.68
N THR A 95 12.82 -12.33 8.81
CA THR A 95 12.47 -11.74 10.10
C THR A 95 11.08 -12.17 10.56
N LEU A 96 10.75 -11.94 11.82
CA LEU A 96 9.39 -12.18 12.35
C LEU A 96 8.35 -11.32 11.60
N THR A 97 8.66 -10.06 11.33
CA THR A 97 7.77 -9.17 10.54
C THR A 97 7.58 -9.71 9.13
N GLU A 98 8.64 -10.15 8.45
CA GLU A 98 8.53 -10.76 7.12
C GLU A 98 7.66 -12.02 7.14
N ALA A 99 7.87 -12.93 8.10
CA ALA A 99 7.08 -14.16 8.24
C ALA A 99 5.60 -13.87 8.52
N GLN A 100 5.30 -12.93 9.41
CA GLN A 100 3.93 -12.49 9.69
C GLN A 100 3.30 -11.79 8.47
N ALA A 101 4.06 -10.99 7.73
CA ALA A 101 3.59 -10.36 6.49
C ALA A 101 3.22 -11.39 5.42
N LEU A 102 4.00 -12.46 5.25
CA LEU A 102 3.63 -13.58 4.38
C LEU A 102 2.32 -14.23 4.81
N ASN A 103 2.14 -14.45 6.11
CA ASN A 103 0.93 -15.03 6.68
C ASN A 103 -0.29 -14.13 6.42
N VAL A 104 -0.21 -12.84 6.72
CA VAL A 104 -1.34 -11.91 6.51
C VAL A 104 -1.68 -11.75 5.03
N LEU A 105 -0.70 -11.75 4.12
CA LEU A 105 -0.96 -11.64 2.68
C LEU A 105 -1.65 -12.89 2.10
N LYS A 106 -1.37 -14.09 2.63
CA LYS A 106 -2.17 -15.30 2.34
C LYS A 106 -3.62 -15.13 2.80
N ARG A 107 -3.85 -14.54 3.98
CA ARG A 107 -5.20 -14.25 4.49
C ARG A 107 -5.93 -13.19 3.64
N VAL A 108 -5.23 -12.15 3.20
CA VAL A 108 -5.77 -11.15 2.25
C VAL A 108 -6.22 -11.85 0.97
N LYS A 109 -5.39 -12.75 0.40
CA LYS A 109 -5.78 -13.54 -0.78
C LYS A 109 -7.05 -14.35 -0.53
N ALA A 110 -7.12 -15.07 0.58
CA ALA A 110 -8.29 -15.88 0.94
C ALA A 110 -9.56 -15.03 1.13
N ASN A 111 -9.43 -13.87 1.78
CA ASN A 111 -10.52 -12.92 2.00
C ASN A 111 -11.06 -12.37 0.67
N LEU A 112 -10.17 -11.95 -0.23
CA LEU A 112 -10.55 -11.48 -1.57
C LEU A 112 -11.22 -12.58 -2.39
N THR A 113 -10.69 -13.82 -2.33
CA THR A 113 -11.29 -14.98 -3.04
C THR A 113 -12.71 -15.26 -2.57
N ALA A 114 -12.99 -15.15 -1.26
CA ALA A 114 -14.34 -15.28 -0.72
C ALA A 114 -15.30 -14.20 -1.22
N ALA A 115 -14.77 -13.01 -1.59
CA ALA A 115 -15.54 -11.92 -2.19
C ALA A 115 -15.60 -11.99 -3.74
N GLY A 116 -15.11 -13.07 -4.37
CA GLY A 116 -15.06 -13.22 -5.83
C GLY A 116 -13.97 -12.37 -6.50
N LEU A 117 -12.94 -11.98 -5.77
CA LEU A 117 -11.84 -11.13 -6.20
C LEU A 117 -10.50 -11.85 -6.06
N GLY A 118 -9.46 -11.29 -6.69
CA GLY A 118 -8.08 -11.76 -6.57
C GLY A 118 -7.12 -10.64 -6.13
N LEU A 119 -5.87 -11.01 -5.90
CA LEU A 119 -4.81 -10.05 -5.58
C LEU A 119 -4.58 -9.03 -6.72
N ALA A 120 -4.85 -9.41 -7.96
CA ALA A 120 -4.72 -8.52 -9.12
C ALA A 120 -5.74 -7.37 -9.12
N ASP A 121 -6.84 -7.51 -8.36
CA ASP A 121 -7.91 -6.52 -8.29
C ASP A 121 -7.64 -5.45 -7.21
N VAL A 122 -6.61 -5.63 -6.38
CA VAL A 122 -6.26 -4.67 -5.32
C VAL A 122 -5.80 -3.35 -5.93
N VAL A 123 -6.47 -2.26 -5.56
CA VAL A 123 -6.21 -0.90 -6.04
C VAL A 123 -5.57 -0.02 -4.97
N SER A 124 -5.79 -0.33 -3.70
CA SER A 124 -5.18 0.39 -2.58
C SER A 124 -4.85 -0.57 -1.43
N MET A 125 -3.78 -0.26 -0.70
CA MET A 125 -3.32 -1.04 0.45
C MET A 125 -2.80 -0.11 1.54
N ARG A 126 -3.14 -0.42 2.80
CA ARG A 126 -2.51 0.15 3.99
C ARG A 126 -1.89 -0.97 4.80
N ALA A 127 -0.64 -0.78 5.18
CA ALA A 127 0.08 -1.71 6.05
C ALA A 127 0.49 -0.96 7.32
N TYR A 128 0.07 -1.48 8.44
CA TYR A 128 0.39 -1.00 9.78
C TYR A 128 1.42 -1.96 10.37
N LEU A 129 2.55 -1.41 10.79
CA LEU A 129 3.65 -2.20 11.33
C LEU A 129 3.89 -1.80 12.78
N GLU A 130 3.96 -2.78 13.65
CA GLU A 130 4.50 -2.63 14.98
C GLU A 130 5.96 -3.04 15.00
N LYS A 131 6.80 -2.34 15.74
CA LYS A 131 8.21 -2.69 15.86
C LYS A 131 8.38 -4.01 16.63
N PRO A 132 9.26 -4.91 16.16
CA PRO A 132 9.56 -6.13 16.91
C PRO A 132 10.12 -5.82 18.33
N PRO A 133 9.90 -6.69 19.30
CA PRO A 133 10.49 -6.53 20.63
C PRO A 133 12.00 -6.31 20.57
N GLY A 134 12.49 -5.27 21.25
CA GLY A 134 13.90 -4.90 21.28
C GLY A 134 14.42 -4.15 20.05
N ALA A 135 13.59 -3.94 19.01
CA ALA A 135 13.98 -3.12 17.86
C ALA A 135 13.74 -1.63 18.10
N GLU A 136 14.47 -0.78 17.39
CA GLU A 136 14.30 0.69 17.45
C GLU A 136 13.13 1.15 16.55
N SER A 137 12.84 0.42 15.46
CA SER A 137 11.79 0.73 14.50
C SER A 137 11.15 -0.53 13.92
N ALA A 138 10.03 -0.35 13.23
CA ALA A 138 9.39 -1.42 12.47
C ALA A 138 10.30 -1.93 11.33
N ASP A 139 10.16 -3.21 10.99
CA ASP A 139 10.93 -3.82 9.90
C ASP A 139 10.25 -3.59 8.54
N PHE A 140 10.41 -2.37 8.01
CA PHE A 140 9.94 -2.02 6.67
C PHE A 140 10.58 -2.86 5.56
N ALA A 141 11.82 -3.32 5.77
CA ALA A 141 12.53 -4.13 4.76
C ALA A 141 11.93 -5.54 4.67
N GLY A 142 11.67 -6.19 5.80
CA GLY A 142 10.97 -7.49 5.86
C GLY A 142 9.57 -7.41 5.27
N TRP A 143 8.81 -6.38 5.63
CA TRP A 143 7.52 -6.11 5.01
C TRP A 143 7.62 -5.99 3.49
N ASN A 144 8.56 -5.20 2.96
CA ASN A 144 8.69 -5.01 1.53
C ASN A 144 9.08 -6.30 0.79
N ARG A 145 9.93 -7.17 1.36
CA ARG A 145 10.25 -8.47 0.77
C ARG A 145 9.00 -9.36 0.71
N ALA A 146 8.23 -9.44 1.80
CA ALA A 146 6.98 -10.20 1.83
C ALA A 146 5.96 -9.64 0.83
N TYR A 147 5.79 -8.33 0.75
CA TYR A 147 4.91 -7.67 -0.23
C TYR A 147 5.27 -8.08 -1.66
N ARG A 148 6.56 -8.11 -2.01
CA ARG A 148 7.02 -8.50 -3.35
C ARG A 148 6.78 -9.97 -3.66
N GLN A 149 6.55 -10.84 -2.68
CA GLN A 149 6.13 -12.23 -2.90
C GLN A 149 4.70 -12.34 -3.45
N PHE A 150 3.86 -11.28 -3.31
CA PHE A 150 2.44 -11.29 -3.67
C PHE A 150 2.03 -10.17 -4.64
N PHE A 151 2.82 -9.10 -4.77
CA PHE A 151 2.49 -7.91 -5.56
C PHE A 151 3.69 -7.37 -6.34
N ALA A 152 3.39 -6.69 -7.45
CA ALA A 152 4.35 -5.93 -8.25
C ALA A 152 5.57 -6.75 -8.70
N ASN A 153 5.41 -8.04 -8.89
CA ASN A 153 6.48 -9.00 -9.16
C ASN A 153 6.50 -9.51 -10.60
N THR A 154 5.97 -8.71 -11.52
CA THR A 154 6.10 -8.92 -12.97
C THR A 154 6.81 -7.73 -13.59
N ASP A 155 7.56 -8.00 -14.65
CA ASP A 155 8.11 -6.95 -15.52
C ASP A 155 7.00 -6.36 -16.38
N LEU A 156 6.85 -5.03 -16.37
CA LEU A 156 5.76 -4.34 -17.07
C LEU A 156 5.85 -4.41 -18.59
N ALA A 157 7.06 -4.48 -19.13
CA ALA A 157 7.26 -4.53 -20.57
C ALA A 157 7.01 -5.92 -21.15
N THR A 158 7.34 -6.97 -20.39
CA THR A 158 7.28 -8.35 -20.88
C THR A 158 6.17 -9.19 -20.25
N GLY A 159 5.57 -8.74 -19.13
CA GLY A 159 4.60 -9.49 -18.33
C GLY A 159 5.19 -10.69 -17.58
N ARG A 160 6.50 -10.93 -17.68
CA ARG A 160 7.14 -12.09 -17.05
C ARG A 160 7.34 -11.89 -15.54
N PRO A 161 7.27 -12.99 -14.76
CA PRO A 161 7.63 -12.93 -13.35
C PRO A 161 9.07 -12.45 -13.14
N VAL A 162 9.26 -11.59 -12.14
CA VAL A 162 10.57 -11.14 -11.69
C VAL A 162 10.92 -11.89 -10.41
N PRO A 163 12.05 -12.57 -10.33
CA PRO A 163 12.49 -13.21 -9.10
C PRO A 163 12.63 -12.22 -7.96
N VAL A 164 12.21 -12.63 -6.75
CA VAL A 164 12.23 -11.79 -5.54
C VAL A 164 12.90 -12.54 -4.39
N PRO A 165 13.64 -11.85 -3.50
CA PRO A 165 14.28 -12.50 -2.36
C PRO A 165 13.27 -12.85 -1.28
N LEU A 166 13.60 -13.87 -0.48
CA LEU A 166 13.00 -14.20 0.80
C LEU A 166 14.12 -14.20 1.84
N GLY A 167 14.03 -13.36 2.86
CA GLY A 167 15.13 -13.13 3.79
C GLY A 167 16.41 -12.71 3.06
N THR A 168 17.49 -13.48 3.27
CA THR A 168 18.79 -13.31 2.61
C THR A 168 19.04 -14.31 1.48
N ALA A 169 18.05 -15.11 1.12
CA ALA A 169 18.17 -16.06 0.02
C ALA A 169 18.31 -15.36 -1.33
N ALA A 170 18.94 -16.04 -2.29
CA ALA A 170 18.96 -15.56 -3.67
C ALA A 170 17.52 -15.38 -4.21
N PRO A 171 17.27 -14.38 -5.07
CA PRO A 171 15.96 -14.18 -5.67
C PRO A 171 15.45 -15.45 -6.38
N ALA A 172 14.22 -15.82 -6.11
CA ALA A 172 13.52 -16.97 -6.67
C ALA A 172 12.13 -16.56 -7.19
N PRO A 173 11.41 -17.42 -7.95
CA PRO A 173 10.04 -17.11 -8.35
C PRO A 173 9.17 -16.71 -7.16
N PRO A 174 8.32 -15.67 -7.31
CA PRO A 174 7.46 -15.22 -6.22
C PRO A 174 6.41 -16.27 -5.84
N MET A 175 5.89 -16.22 -4.62
CA MET A 175 4.83 -17.12 -4.15
C MET A 175 3.54 -16.97 -4.96
N GLU A 176 3.21 -15.74 -5.38
CA GLU A 176 2.06 -15.41 -6.20
C GLU A 176 2.47 -14.43 -7.29
N VAL A 177 2.37 -14.83 -8.54
CA VAL A 177 2.66 -13.94 -9.67
C VAL A 177 1.53 -12.93 -9.81
N ASN A 178 1.85 -11.64 -9.65
CA ASN A 178 0.85 -10.58 -9.66
C ASN A 178 1.41 -9.26 -10.22
N PRO A 179 0.85 -8.74 -11.32
CA PRO A 179 1.25 -7.45 -11.90
C PRO A 179 0.72 -6.25 -11.12
N ALA A 180 -0.25 -6.41 -10.22
CA ALA A 180 -0.89 -5.30 -9.54
C ALA A 180 0.11 -4.47 -8.72
N ARG A 181 0.00 -3.16 -8.89
CA ARG A 181 0.74 -2.12 -8.17
C ARG A 181 -0.26 -1.18 -7.53
N PRO A 182 -0.81 -1.56 -6.36
CA PRO A 182 -1.77 -0.70 -5.67
C PRO A 182 -1.11 0.59 -5.20
N ALA A 183 -1.90 1.65 -5.05
CA ALA A 183 -1.51 2.78 -4.23
C ALA A 183 -1.31 2.29 -2.80
N ARG A 184 -0.12 2.49 -2.21
CA ARG A 184 0.22 1.88 -0.92
C ARG A 184 0.81 2.89 0.05
N VAL A 185 0.34 2.83 1.30
CA VAL A 185 1.03 3.44 2.43
C VAL A 185 1.48 2.33 3.39
N THR A 186 2.66 2.53 4.01
CA THR A 186 3.18 1.67 5.08
C THR A 186 3.64 2.57 6.20
N ILE A 187 3.12 2.37 7.40
CA ILE A 187 3.38 3.21 8.57
C ILE A 187 3.71 2.37 9.79
N GLU A 188 4.60 2.86 10.63
CA GLU A 188 4.80 2.34 11.97
C GLU A 188 3.74 2.91 12.90
N ILE A 189 3.20 2.06 13.76
CA ILE A 189 2.24 2.43 14.80
C ILE A 189 2.72 1.95 16.17
N ALA A 190 2.17 2.53 17.21
CA ALA A 190 2.59 2.22 18.58
C ALA A 190 2.27 0.78 18.96
N ASN A 191 1.05 0.30 18.67
CA ASN A 191 0.59 -1.05 18.99
C ASN A 191 -0.47 -1.53 18.01
N LEU A 192 -0.49 -2.82 17.73
CA LEU A 192 -1.58 -3.52 17.06
C LEU A 192 -2.58 -4.08 18.10
N PRO A 193 -3.84 -4.37 17.70
CA PRO A 193 -4.90 -4.76 18.64
C PRO A 193 -4.69 -6.14 19.29
N VAL A 194 -3.82 -6.96 18.73
CA VAL A 194 -3.54 -8.31 19.23
C VAL A 194 -2.07 -8.42 19.59
N ALA A 195 -1.79 -8.80 20.84
CA ALA A 195 -0.42 -9.00 21.31
C ALA A 195 0.33 -10.00 20.43
N GLY A 196 1.58 -9.66 20.11
CA GLY A 196 2.43 -10.45 19.22
C GLY A 196 2.21 -10.22 17.71
N TRP A 197 1.21 -9.48 17.29
CA TRP A 197 1.13 -9.02 15.91
C TRP A 197 2.19 -7.95 15.63
N LEU A 198 2.83 -8.04 14.48
CA LEU A 198 3.79 -7.06 13.97
C LEU A 198 3.30 -6.42 12.67
N VAL A 199 2.22 -6.97 12.06
CA VAL A 199 1.69 -6.51 10.77
C VAL A 199 0.18 -6.63 10.77
N GLU A 200 -0.49 -5.56 10.31
CA GLU A 200 -1.91 -5.56 9.93
C GLU A 200 -2.06 -4.93 8.55
N VAL A 201 -2.95 -5.46 7.72
CA VAL A 201 -3.12 -5.02 6.33
C VAL A 201 -4.58 -4.80 6.00
N GLU A 202 -4.89 -3.62 5.45
CA GLU A 202 -6.16 -3.29 4.81
C GLU A 202 -5.97 -3.22 3.30
N VAL A 203 -6.98 -3.65 2.54
CA VAL A 203 -6.98 -3.51 1.08
C VAL A 203 -8.34 -3.02 0.58
N VAL A 204 -8.28 -2.27 -0.52
CA VAL A 204 -9.44 -1.98 -1.36
C VAL A 204 -9.20 -2.66 -2.70
N ALA A 205 -10.18 -3.42 -3.17
CA ALA A 205 -10.15 -4.10 -4.45
C ALA A 205 -11.33 -3.67 -5.34
N ALA A 206 -11.12 -3.64 -6.64
CA ALA A 206 -12.11 -3.22 -7.62
C ALA A 206 -12.68 -4.43 -8.38
N TYR A 207 -13.99 -4.55 -8.47
CA TYR A 207 -14.63 -5.50 -9.39
C TYR A 207 -14.43 -5.02 -10.82
N ARG A 208 -13.72 -5.83 -11.60
CA ARG A 208 -13.48 -5.59 -13.03
C ARG A 208 -14.45 -6.47 -13.82
N HIS A 209 -15.45 -5.85 -14.42
CA HIS A 209 -16.42 -6.50 -15.30
C HIS A 209 -16.05 -6.33 -16.76
#